data_ae3f53395e040c36541ffca90b98ba26
#
_entry.id   ae3f53395e040c36541ffca90b98ba26
#
_cell.length_a   1.000
_cell.length_b   1.000
_cell.length_c   1.000
_cell.angle_alpha   90.00
_cell.angle_beta   90.00
_cell.angle_gamma   90.00
#
_symmetry.space_group_name_H-M   'P 1'
#
loop_
_entity.id
_entity.type
_entity.pdbx_description
1 polymer ?
#
loop_
_entity_poly.entity_id
_entity_poly.type
_entity_poly.pdbx_seq_one_letter_code
_entity_poly.pdbx_strand_id
1 'polypeptide(L)'
;ISNPQARQWEEFYRNRWQHDKVVRSTHGVNCTGSCSWMIYVKDGIVTWELQALDYPVLNNGLPPYEPRGCQRGISFSWYQYSPIRVKYPYIRGVLVDLWRKAKETHKDPVEAWTAVVEDEAGRKSFHQARGKGGFRRATWEEALEIIAASTMYTIKKYGPDRIIGFSPIPAMSMLSYAGGSRLMQLLGAVSMSFYDWYSDLPPASPEVWGEQTDVAESAD
;
A
#
# COMPACT_ATOMS: atom_id res chain seq x y z
N ILE A 1 -24.62 -28.18 32.91
CA ILE A 1 -25.35 -27.09 32.23
C ILE A 1 -24.54 -25.84 32.43
N SER A 2 -23.99 -25.34 31.35
CA SER A 2 -23.02 -24.25 31.29
C SER A 2 -23.59 -22.95 31.86
N ASN A 3 -22.84 -22.33 32.77
CA ASN A 3 -23.09 -20.99 33.22
C ASN A 3 -23.12 -20.04 31.98
N PRO A 4 -24.24 -19.34 31.68
CA PRO A 4 -24.32 -18.44 30.52
C PRO A 4 -23.23 -17.37 30.52
N GLN A 5 -22.81 -16.90 31.70
CA GLN A 5 -21.72 -15.89 31.81
C GLN A 5 -20.36 -16.47 31.46
N ALA A 6 -20.11 -17.76 31.63
CA ALA A 6 -18.87 -18.40 31.23
C ALA A 6 -18.72 -18.55 29.70
N ARG A 7 -19.75 -18.24 28.94
CA ARG A 7 -19.80 -18.37 27.46
C ARG A 7 -19.85 -17.02 26.74
N GLN A 8 -19.60 -15.92 27.42
CA GLN A 8 -19.59 -14.59 26.79
C GLN A 8 -18.59 -14.48 25.64
N TRP A 9 -17.48 -15.23 25.70
CA TRP A 9 -16.52 -15.31 24.60
C TRP A 9 -17.12 -15.83 23.28
N GLU A 10 -18.24 -16.58 23.35
CA GLU A 10 -18.93 -17.05 22.15
C GLU A 10 -19.73 -15.96 21.46
N GLU A 11 -20.02 -14.85 22.14
CA GLU A 11 -20.78 -13.74 21.54
C GLU A 11 -20.08 -13.19 20.31
N PHE A 12 -18.77 -13.16 20.32
CA PHE A 12 -17.99 -12.78 19.14
C PHE A 12 -18.35 -13.63 17.91
N TYR A 13 -18.50 -14.93 18.08
CA TYR A 13 -18.87 -15.83 16.99
C TYR A 13 -20.35 -15.77 16.65
N ARG A 14 -21.21 -15.67 17.65
CA ARG A 14 -22.66 -15.62 17.47
C ARG A 14 -23.11 -14.33 16.80
N ASN A 15 -22.44 -13.23 17.11
CA ASN A 15 -22.78 -11.90 16.61
C ASN A 15 -21.96 -11.52 15.37
N ARG A 16 -21.04 -12.35 14.92
CA ARG A 16 -20.16 -12.06 13.79
C ARG A 16 -20.91 -11.71 12.50
N TRP A 17 -22.05 -12.32 12.28
CA TRP A 17 -22.86 -12.13 11.08
C TRP A 17 -23.83 -10.96 11.18
N GLN A 18 -23.95 -10.36 12.34
CA GLN A 18 -24.76 -9.16 12.50
C GLN A 18 -24.08 -7.98 11.82
N HIS A 19 -24.89 -7.20 11.15
CA HIS A 19 -24.44 -5.96 10.52
C HIS A 19 -25.58 -4.93 10.55
N ASP A 20 -25.24 -3.70 10.56
CA ASP A 20 -26.17 -2.58 10.41
C ASP A 20 -26.03 -1.90 9.05
N LYS A 21 -24.96 -2.21 8.31
CA LYS A 21 -24.67 -1.62 7.02
C LYS A 21 -23.91 -2.60 6.12
N VAL A 22 -24.26 -2.59 4.83
CA VAL A 22 -23.51 -3.26 3.78
C VAL A 22 -23.10 -2.22 2.76
N VAL A 23 -21.83 -2.19 2.40
CA VAL A 23 -21.26 -1.22 1.46
C VAL A 23 -20.49 -1.95 0.38
N ARG A 24 -20.71 -1.57 -0.87
CA ARG A 24 -19.85 -2.03 -1.96
C ARG A 24 -18.51 -1.32 -1.90
N SER A 25 -17.42 -2.07 -1.96
CA SER A 25 -16.08 -1.52 -1.96
C SER A 25 -15.10 -2.48 -2.65
N THR A 26 -13.86 -2.07 -2.74
CA THR A 26 -12.73 -2.90 -3.12
C THR A 26 -11.63 -2.77 -2.08
N HIS A 27 -10.66 -3.64 -2.09
CA HIS A 27 -9.49 -3.48 -1.23
C HIS A 27 -8.35 -2.74 -1.95
N GLY A 28 -7.51 -2.05 -1.18
CA GLY A 28 -6.46 -1.18 -1.69
C GLY A 28 -5.10 -1.87 -1.85
N VAL A 29 -5.06 -3.08 -2.42
CA VAL A 29 -3.80 -3.78 -2.71
C VAL A 29 -3.45 -3.68 -4.19
N ASN A 30 -2.18 -3.75 -4.53
CA ASN A 30 -1.71 -3.84 -5.91
C ASN A 30 -2.11 -5.19 -6.52
N CYS A 31 -3.21 -5.17 -7.27
CA CYS A 31 -3.81 -6.36 -7.84
C CYS A 31 -4.59 -5.98 -9.10
N THR A 32 -4.57 -6.82 -10.10
CA THR A 32 -5.33 -6.65 -11.36
C THR A 32 -6.74 -7.23 -11.30
N GLY A 33 -7.11 -7.90 -10.21
CA GLY A 33 -8.37 -8.63 -10.09
C GLY A 33 -9.63 -7.77 -10.14
N SER A 34 -9.52 -6.46 -9.88
CA SER A 34 -10.65 -5.50 -9.92
C SER A 34 -11.90 -5.98 -9.17
N CYS A 35 -11.71 -6.74 -8.11
CA CYS A 35 -12.81 -7.37 -7.38
C CYS A 35 -13.69 -6.33 -6.71
N SER A 36 -14.98 -6.58 -6.74
CA SER A 36 -15.98 -5.81 -6.00
C SER A 36 -16.51 -6.64 -4.85
N TRP A 37 -16.48 -6.07 -3.66
CA TRP A 37 -16.85 -6.76 -2.43
C TRP A 37 -18.05 -6.09 -1.76
N MET A 38 -18.91 -6.89 -1.21
CA MET A 38 -19.93 -6.44 -0.27
C MET A 38 -19.33 -6.49 1.13
N ILE A 39 -19.11 -5.32 1.70
CA ILE A 39 -18.45 -5.14 2.99
C ILE A 39 -19.52 -5.00 4.06
N TYR A 40 -19.54 -5.91 4.99
CA TYR A 40 -20.48 -5.95 6.11
C TYR A 40 -19.89 -5.21 7.29
N VAL A 41 -20.62 -4.24 7.79
CA VAL A 41 -20.17 -3.33 8.86
C VAL A 41 -21.14 -3.41 10.02
N LYS A 42 -20.61 -3.50 11.23
CA LYS A 42 -21.33 -3.40 12.49
C LYS A 42 -20.66 -2.37 13.38
N ASP A 43 -21.41 -1.36 13.80
CA ASP A 43 -20.91 -0.27 14.65
C ASP A 43 -19.60 0.36 14.15
N GLY A 44 -19.50 0.55 12.81
CA GLY A 44 -18.31 1.11 12.17
C GLY A 44 -17.15 0.13 11.96
N ILE A 45 -17.28 -1.13 12.40
CA ILE A 45 -16.26 -2.17 12.24
C ILE A 45 -16.66 -3.10 11.11
N VAL A 46 -15.72 -3.37 10.20
CA VAL A 46 -15.92 -4.42 9.18
C VAL A 46 -15.89 -5.77 9.85
N THR A 47 -16.97 -6.50 9.72
CA THR A 47 -17.10 -7.83 10.33
C THR A 47 -16.75 -8.95 9.37
N TRP A 48 -17.03 -8.75 8.08
CA TRP A 48 -16.67 -9.71 7.03
C TRP A 48 -16.88 -9.12 5.63
N GLU A 49 -16.47 -9.84 4.61
CA GLU A 49 -16.60 -9.49 3.21
C GLU A 49 -17.16 -10.66 2.40
N LEU A 50 -17.98 -10.37 1.39
CA LEU A 50 -18.39 -11.31 0.37
C LEU A 50 -18.16 -10.76 -1.03
N GLN A 51 -17.91 -11.65 -1.97
CA GLN A 51 -17.89 -11.29 -3.38
C GLN A 51 -19.24 -10.69 -3.79
N ALA A 52 -19.23 -9.53 -4.42
CA ALA A 52 -20.42 -8.97 -5.02
C ALA A 52 -20.80 -9.81 -6.26
N LEU A 53 -22.06 -10.21 -6.35
CA LEU A 53 -22.59 -11.03 -7.44
C LEU A 53 -23.57 -10.26 -8.32
N ASP A 54 -23.86 -9.01 -7.98
CA ASP A 54 -24.86 -8.15 -8.62
C ASP A 54 -24.25 -7.33 -9.78
N TYR A 55 -23.44 -7.98 -10.60
CA TYR A 55 -22.91 -7.37 -11.82
C TYR A 55 -23.98 -7.31 -12.91
N PRO A 56 -23.96 -6.26 -13.77
CA PRO A 56 -24.86 -6.18 -14.89
C PRO A 56 -24.68 -7.38 -15.84
N VAL A 57 -25.76 -7.98 -16.24
CA VAL A 57 -25.75 -9.00 -17.29
C VAL A 57 -25.81 -8.31 -18.64
N LEU A 58 -24.83 -8.55 -19.47
CA LEU A 58 -24.80 -8.06 -20.85
C LEU A 58 -25.55 -9.03 -21.74
N ASN A 59 -26.75 -8.67 -22.16
CA ASN A 59 -27.59 -9.48 -23.07
C ASN A 59 -27.12 -9.38 -24.54
N ASN A 60 -25.94 -9.86 -24.83
CA ASN A 60 -25.32 -9.79 -26.14
C ASN A 60 -24.87 -11.16 -26.68
N GLY A 61 -25.43 -12.23 -26.14
CA GLY A 61 -25.07 -13.61 -26.53
C GLY A 61 -23.75 -14.10 -25.90
N LEU A 62 -23.13 -13.29 -25.08
CA LEU A 62 -21.95 -13.71 -24.29
C LEU A 62 -22.39 -14.48 -23.05
N PRO A 63 -21.56 -15.40 -22.55
CA PRO A 63 -21.77 -16.00 -21.24
C PRO A 63 -21.89 -14.94 -20.16
N PRO A 64 -22.70 -15.17 -19.12
CA PRO A 64 -22.75 -14.24 -17.98
C PRO A 64 -21.38 -14.18 -17.30
N TYR A 65 -21.00 -12.97 -16.90
CA TYR A 65 -19.80 -12.78 -16.12
C TYR A 65 -19.95 -13.42 -14.74
N GLU A 66 -19.04 -14.31 -14.41
CA GLU A 66 -18.97 -14.94 -13.09
C GLU A 66 -17.87 -14.26 -12.25
N PRO A 67 -18.24 -13.35 -11.34
CA PRO A 67 -17.24 -12.65 -10.56
C PRO A 67 -16.54 -13.59 -9.59
N ARG A 68 -15.22 -13.62 -9.67
CA ARG A 68 -14.35 -14.45 -8.81
C ARG A 68 -13.35 -13.58 -8.10
N GLY A 69 -13.45 -13.55 -6.77
CA GLY A 69 -12.46 -12.94 -5.91
C GLY A 69 -11.49 -13.98 -5.36
N CYS A 70 -10.32 -13.55 -4.93
CA CYS A 70 -9.34 -14.42 -4.31
C CYS A 70 -9.48 -14.47 -2.79
N GLN A 71 -8.81 -15.44 -2.17
CA GLN A 71 -8.79 -15.61 -0.72
C GLN A 71 -8.22 -14.40 0.02
N ARG A 72 -7.30 -13.64 -0.58
CA ARG A 72 -6.77 -12.42 0.01
C ARG A 72 -7.84 -11.34 0.13
N GLY A 73 -8.67 -11.17 -0.89
CA GLY A 73 -9.75 -10.20 -0.88
C GLY A 73 -10.81 -10.51 0.17
N ILE A 74 -11.27 -11.76 0.23
CA ILE A 74 -12.31 -12.17 1.17
C ILE A 74 -11.85 -12.18 2.64
N SER A 75 -10.56 -12.10 2.89
CA SER A 75 -9.99 -12.06 4.23
C SER A 75 -9.34 -10.71 4.58
N PHE A 76 -9.64 -9.66 3.83
CA PHE A 76 -8.92 -8.40 3.96
C PHE A 76 -9.15 -7.69 5.30
N SER A 77 -10.31 -7.85 5.93
CA SER A 77 -10.60 -7.37 7.28
C SER A 77 -9.66 -7.96 8.33
N TRP A 78 -9.19 -9.19 8.13
CA TRP A 78 -8.20 -9.81 9.01
C TRP A 78 -6.87 -9.08 8.98
N TYR A 79 -6.44 -8.57 7.82
CA TYR A 79 -5.25 -7.72 7.72
C TYR A 79 -5.49 -6.38 8.42
N GLN A 80 -6.67 -5.81 8.23
CA GLN A 80 -7.01 -4.50 8.80
C GLN A 80 -6.99 -4.51 10.33
N TYR A 81 -7.50 -5.57 10.95
CA TYR A 81 -7.58 -5.69 12.41
C TYR A 81 -6.51 -6.61 13.02
N SER A 82 -5.57 -7.05 12.21
CA SER A 82 -4.47 -7.89 12.68
C SER A 82 -3.65 -7.19 13.77
N PRO A 83 -3.30 -7.91 14.86
CA PRO A 83 -2.43 -7.35 15.89
C PRO A 83 -1.03 -7.03 15.38
N ILE A 84 -0.59 -7.66 14.30
CA ILE A 84 0.72 -7.40 13.66
C ILE A 84 0.68 -6.29 12.62
N ARG A 85 -0.50 -5.67 12.40
CA ARG A 85 -0.59 -4.54 11.48
C ARG A 85 0.30 -3.40 11.92
N VAL A 86 1.11 -2.89 10.99
CA VAL A 86 1.94 -1.70 11.22
C VAL A 86 1.02 -0.48 11.37
N LYS A 87 1.00 0.10 12.59
CA LYS A 87 0.10 1.22 12.93
C LYS A 87 0.80 2.59 12.92
N TYR A 88 2.12 2.58 12.91
CA TYR A 88 2.95 3.77 13.02
C TYR A 88 4.07 3.74 12.00
N PRO A 89 4.61 4.89 11.61
CA PRO A 89 5.79 4.90 10.77
C PRO A 89 6.99 4.32 11.52
N TYR A 90 7.78 3.55 10.81
CA TYR A 90 9.04 3.01 11.28
C TYR A 90 10.16 3.48 10.36
N ILE A 91 11.18 4.04 10.95
CA ILE A 91 12.34 4.58 10.26
C ILE A 91 13.57 3.77 10.70
N ARG A 92 14.51 3.55 9.79
CA ARG A 92 15.77 2.89 10.14
C ARG A 92 16.46 3.66 11.26
N GLY A 93 16.82 2.98 12.34
CA GLY A 93 17.34 3.60 13.55
C GLY A 93 18.56 4.49 13.32
N VAL A 94 19.50 4.02 12.49
CA VAL A 94 20.68 4.82 12.09
C VAL A 94 20.27 6.15 11.46
N LEU A 95 19.25 6.15 10.59
CA LEU A 95 18.76 7.38 9.98
C LEU A 95 18.13 8.32 11.02
N VAL A 96 17.36 7.76 11.95
CA VAL A 96 16.73 8.55 13.03
C VAL A 96 17.80 9.25 13.87
N ASP A 97 18.90 8.55 14.20
CA ASP A 97 19.99 9.14 14.98
C ASP A 97 20.71 10.26 14.24
N LEU A 98 21.04 10.02 12.97
CA LEU A 98 21.68 11.01 12.12
C LEU A 98 20.78 12.25 11.93
N TRP A 99 19.49 12.02 11.68
CA TRP A 99 18.50 13.08 11.51
C TRP A 99 18.36 13.94 12.76
N ARG A 100 18.12 13.32 13.91
CA ARG A 100 17.94 14.05 15.17
C ARG A 100 19.18 14.83 15.55
N LYS A 101 20.36 14.26 15.37
CA LYS A 101 21.63 14.95 15.56
C LYS A 101 21.77 16.17 14.63
N ALA A 102 21.44 16.02 13.36
CA ALA A 102 21.49 17.13 12.42
C ALA A 102 20.49 18.24 12.79
N LYS A 103 19.29 17.88 13.27
CA LYS A 103 18.26 18.84 13.72
C LYS A 103 18.65 19.63 14.97
N GLU A 104 19.62 19.18 15.76
CA GLU A 104 20.15 19.97 16.90
C GLU A 104 20.88 21.23 16.41
N THR A 105 21.53 21.17 15.26
CA THR A 105 22.32 22.28 14.69
C THR A 105 21.61 23.00 13.55
N HIS A 106 20.77 22.30 12.79
CA HIS A 106 20.06 22.85 11.64
C HIS A 106 18.56 22.86 11.88
N LYS A 107 17.98 24.05 12.00
CA LYS A 107 16.53 24.21 12.16
C LYS A 107 15.77 23.93 10.88
N ASP A 108 16.33 24.33 9.73
CA ASP A 108 15.75 24.04 8.43
C ASP A 108 15.89 22.55 8.10
N PRO A 109 14.78 21.87 7.77
CA PRO A 109 14.80 20.43 7.47
C PRO A 109 15.67 20.06 6.27
N VAL A 110 15.76 20.91 5.26
CA VAL A 110 16.56 20.63 4.07
C VAL A 110 18.05 20.74 4.39
N GLU A 111 18.45 21.73 5.21
CA GLU A 111 19.82 21.84 5.71
C GLU A 111 20.19 20.63 6.59
N ALA A 112 19.30 20.23 7.50
CA ALA A 112 19.51 19.04 8.32
C ALA A 112 19.69 17.78 7.45
N TRP A 113 18.86 17.61 6.42
CA TRP A 113 19.00 16.49 5.47
C TRP A 113 20.31 16.58 4.69
N THR A 114 20.69 17.77 4.26
CA THR A 114 21.97 18.01 3.57
C THR A 114 23.13 17.54 4.44
N ALA A 115 23.16 17.93 5.71
CA ALA A 115 24.18 17.50 6.66
C ALA A 115 24.24 15.97 6.83
N VAL A 116 23.08 15.29 6.81
CA VAL A 116 23.01 13.81 6.90
C VAL A 116 23.60 13.14 5.65
N VAL A 117 23.31 13.64 4.45
CA VAL A 117 23.70 12.95 3.20
C VAL A 117 25.08 13.36 2.71
N GLU A 118 25.59 14.52 3.09
CA GLU A 118 26.92 14.99 2.74
C GLU A 118 28.00 14.52 3.72
N ASP A 119 27.63 14.12 4.93
CA ASP A 119 28.53 13.38 5.83
C ASP A 119 28.76 11.96 5.29
N GLU A 120 29.95 11.72 4.76
CA GLU A 120 30.31 10.44 4.15
C GLU A 120 30.22 9.27 5.14
N ALA A 121 30.66 9.48 6.38
CA ALA A 121 30.65 8.44 7.40
C ALA A 121 29.21 8.08 7.81
N GLY A 122 28.37 9.07 8.06
CA GLY A 122 26.96 8.90 8.36
C GLY A 122 26.20 8.23 7.22
N ARG A 123 26.38 8.71 6.00
CA ARG A 123 25.78 8.11 4.80
C ARG A 123 26.20 6.64 4.62
N LYS A 124 27.45 6.31 4.81
CA LYS A 124 27.95 4.93 4.73
C LYS A 124 27.33 4.05 5.80
N SER A 125 27.25 4.53 7.04
CA SER A 125 26.61 3.78 8.14
C SER A 125 25.13 3.50 7.86
N PHE A 126 24.40 4.50 7.34
CA PHE A 126 23.00 4.35 6.92
C PHE A 126 22.82 3.33 5.80
N HIS A 127 23.67 3.36 4.77
CA HIS A 127 23.61 2.41 3.68
C HIS A 127 23.93 0.98 4.15
N GLN A 128 24.93 0.81 5.02
CA GLN A 128 25.32 -0.49 5.55
C GLN A 128 24.28 -1.11 6.50
N ALA A 129 23.38 -0.31 7.06
CA ALA A 129 22.28 -0.78 7.88
C ALA A 129 21.11 -1.36 7.05
N ARG A 130 21.13 -1.25 5.72
CA ARG A 130 20.07 -1.77 4.86
C ARG A 130 20.00 -3.30 4.99
N GLY A 131 18.77 -3.81 5.13
CA GLY A 131 18.51 -5.25 5.28
C GLY A 131 18.81 -5.85 6.67
N LYS A 132 19.36 -5.06 7.59
CA LYS A 132 19.77 -5.55 8.93
C LYS A 132 18.72 -5.28 10.03
N GLY A 133 17.53 -4.83 9.67
CA GLY A 133 16.51 -4.45 10.65
C GLY A 133 16.84 -3.15 11.39
N GLY A 134 16.59 -3.16 12.70
CA GLY A 134 16.90 -1.99 13.55
C GLY A 134 15.96 -0.79 13.30
N PHE A 135 14.72 -1.04 12.91
CA PHE A 135 13.71 0.00 12.76
C PHE A 135 13.25 0.53 14.11
N ARG A 136 13.05 1.84 14.17
CA ARG A 136 12.46 2.52 15.33
C ARG A 136 11.17 3.22 14.94
N ARG A 137 10.22 3.20 15.86
CA ARG A 137 8.98 3.93 15.72
C ARG A 137 9.27 5.43 15.70
N ALA A 138 8.67 6.12 14.76
CA ALA A 138 8.67 7.58 14.63
C ALA A 138 7.26 8.14 14.74
N THR A 139 7.13 9.45 14.84
CA THR A 139 5.85 10.13 14.61
C THR A 139 5.62 10.35 13.13
N TRP A 140 4.37 10.62 12.76
CA TRP A 140 4.05 10.98 11.38
C TRP A 140 4.72 12.28 10.96
N GLU A 141 4.80 13.26 11.88
CA GLU A 141 5.45 14.54 11.64
C GLU A 141 6.94 14.34 11.30
N GLU A 142 7.65 13.56 12.12
CA GLU A 142 9.07 13.26 11.88
C GLU A 142 9.28 12.52 10.56
N ALA A 143 8.45 11.52 10.27
CA ALA A 143 8.56 10.77 9.04
C ALA A 143 8.29 11.62 7.80
N LEU A 144 7.25 12.43 7.82
CA LEU A 144 6.88 13.32 6.72
C LEU A 144 7.91 14.44 6.54
N GLU A 145 8.46 14.99 7.63
CA GLU A 145 9.52 15.99 7.56
C GLU A 145 10.77 15.44 6.87
N ILE A 146 11.20 14.23 7.21
CA ILE A 146 12.33 13.56 6.56
C ILE A 146 12.06 13.33 5.05
N ILE A 147 10.87 12.85 4.72
CA ILE A 147 10.48 12.62 3.32
C ILE A 147 10.48 13.93 2.55
N ALA A 148 9.86 14.97 3.09
CA ALA A 148 9.81 16.28 2.45
C ALA A 148 11.21 16.90 2.28
N ALA A 149 12.03 16.83 3.33
CA ALA A 149 13.41 17.36 3.28
C ALA A 149 14.26 16.63 2.23
N SER A 150 14.18 15.32 2.16
CA SER A 150 14.92 14.53 1.17
C SER A 150 14.46 14.80 -0.26
N THR A 151 13.14 14.94 -0.45
CA THR A 151 12.54 15.31 -1.75
C THR A 151 13.00 16.69 -2.18
N MET A 152 12.89 17.68 -1.31
CA MET A 152 13.31 19.06 -1.61
C MET A 152 14.82 19.19 -1.86
N TYR A 153 15.63 18.47 -1.09
CA TYR A 153 17.08 18.41 -1.34
C TYR A 153 17.37 17.87 -2.74
N THR A 154 16.71 16.78 -3.12
CA THR A 154 16.89 16.16 -4.44
C THR A 154 16.49 17.13 -5.56
N ILE A 155 15.34 17.79 -5.43
CA ILE A 155 14.86 18.78 -6.39
C ILE A 155 15.85 19.94 -6.52
N LYS A 156 16.29 20.51 -5.40
CA LYS A 156 17.22 21.66 -5.41
C LYS A 156 18.59 21.31 -5.96
N LYS A 157 19.09 20.10 -5.67
CA LYS A 157 20.46 19.73 -6.06
C LYS A 157 20.57 19.12 -7.44
N TYR A 158 19.58 18.34 -7.84
CA TYR A 158 19.66 17.50 -9.05
C TYR A 158 18.53 17.71 -10.06
N GLY A 159 17.46 18.39 -9.66
CA GLY A 159 16.24 18.54 -10.44
C GLY A 159 15.13 17.55 -10.06
N PRO A 160 13.87 17.90 -10.35
CA PRO A 160 12.73 17.07 -10.02
C PRO A 160 12.65 15.75 -10.82
N ASP A 161 13.26 15.71 -12.00
CA ASP A 161 13.37 14.55 -12.88
C ASP A 161 14.20 13.40 -12.28
N ARG A 162 14.88 13.65 -11.17
CA ARG A 162 15.60 12.63 -10.39
C ARG A 162 14.74 11.93 -9.37
N ILE A 163 13.47 12.29 -9.30
CA ILE A 163 12.46 11.61 -8.48
C ILE A 163 11.56 10.81 -9.39
N ILE A 164 11.43 9.53 -9.10
CA ILE A 164 10.56 8.62 -9.86
C ILE A 164 9.44 8.18 -8.94
N GLY A 165 8.21 8.38 -9.37
CA GLY A 165 7.02 7.89 -8.72
C GLY A 165 6.40 6.74 -9.49
N PHE A 166 5.96 5.74 -8.77
CA PHE A 166 5.20 4.63 -9.31
C PHE A 166 3.82 4.64 -8.68
N SER A 167 2.80 4.89 -9.47
CA SER A 167 1.42 4.89 -8.99
C SER A 167 0.81 3.50 -9.05
N PRO A 168 -0.03 3.13 -8.08
CA PRO A 168 -0.69 1.83 -8.07
C PRO A 168 -1.67 1.68 -9.24
N ILE A 169 -2.15 0.46 -9.40
CA ILE A 169 -3.01 0.02 -10.49
C ILE A 169 -4.30 0.84 -10.57
N PRO A 170 -4.67 1.37 -11.74
CA PRO A 170 -5.92 2.14 -11.92
C PRO A 170 -7.19 1.34 -11.61
N ALA A 171 -7.13 0.03 -11.74
CA ALA A 171 -8.29 -0.85 -11.56
C ALA A 171 -8.79 -0.94 -10.10
N MET A 172 -8.00 -0.48 -9.13
CA MET A 172 -8.36 -0.64 -7.71
C MET A 172 -9.13 0.53 -7.15
N SER A 173 -8.53 1.69 -7.14
CA SER A 173 -9.11 2.90 -6.57
C SER A 173 -8.64 4.11 -7.35
N MET A 174 -9.56 4.84 -7.91
CA MET A 174 -9.25 6.12 -8.56
C MET A 174 -8.53 7.08 -7.62
N LEU A 175 -8.89 7.06 -6.35
CA LEU A 175 -8.26 7.93 -5.35
C LEU A 175 -6.81 7.54 -5.09
N SER A 176 -6.52 6.25 -4.96
CA SER A 176 -5.16 5.74 -4.77
C SER A 176 -4.28 6.01 -5.99
N TYR A 177 -4.81 5.82 -7.19
CA TYR A 177 -4.12 6.12 -8.43
C TYR A 177 -3.88 7.62 -8.59
N ALA A 178 -4.92 8.42 -8.44
CA ALA A 178 -4.87 9.86 -8.66
C ALA A 178 -3.99 10.59 -7.64
N GLY A 179 -4.01 10.16 -6.37
CA GLY A 179 -3.22 10.77 -5.30
C GLY A 179 -1.72 10.70 -5.56
N GLY A 180 -1.20 9.53 -5.92
CA GLY A 180 0.21 9.34 -6.24
C GLY A 180 0.63 10.08 -7.51
N SER A 181 -0.12 9.93 -8.60
CA SER A 181 0.14 10.60 -9.87
C SER A 181 0.12 12.13 -9.73
N ARG A 182 -0.87 12.67 -9.01
CA ARG A 182 -0.95 14.09 -8.73
C ARG A 182 0.26 14.62 -7.97
N LEU A 183 0.72 13.89 -6.94
CA LEU A 183 1.92 14.28 -6.19
C LEU A 183 3.14 14.37 -7.12
N MET A 184 3.37 13.35 -7.95
CA MET A 184 4.50 13.33 -8.86
C MET A 184 4.44 14.49 -9.88
N GLN A 185 3.26 14.75 -10.44
CA GLN A 185 3.08 15.88 -11.37
C GLN A 185 3.31 17.24 -10.71
N LEU A 186 2.83 17.44 -9.49
CA LEU A 186 3.04 18.69 -8.75
C LEU A 186 4.51 18.91 -8.38
N LEU A 187 5.27 17.84 -8.17
CA LEU A 187 6.71 17.93 -7.92
C LEU A 187 7.54 18.11 -9.21
N GLY A 188 6.96 17.90 -10.37
CA GLY A 188 7.68 17.81 -11.64
C GLY A 188 8.52 16.53 -11.76
N ALA A 189 8.18 15.52 -11.00
CA ALA A 189 8.87 14.24 -10.96
C ALA A 189 8.43 13.32 -12.12
N VAL A 190 9.23 12.31 -12.40
CA VAL A 190 8.90 11.29 -13.40
C VAL A 190 7.81 10.36 -12.84
N SER A 191 6.70 10.27 -13.53
CA SER A 191 5.64 9.33 -13.20
C SER A 191 5.72 8.11 -14.11
N MET A 192 6.03 6.97 -13.55
CA MET A 192 5.99 5.71 -14.27
C MET A 192 4.55 5.22 -14.36
N SER A 193 4.19 4.66 -15.52
CA SER A 193 2.90 4.01 -15.67
C SER A 193 2.94 2.61 -15.07
N PHE A 194 1.77 2.17 -14.61
CA PHE A 194 1.62 0.78 -14.20
C PHE A 194 1.90 -0.20 -15.33
N TYR A 195 1.54 0.17 -16.54
CA TYR A 195 1.75 -0.65 -17.72
C TYR A 195 3.22 -0.80 -18.10
N ASP A 196 4.08 0.11 -17.71
CA ASP A 196 5.53 -0.01 -17.88
C ASP A 196 6.08 -1.20 -17.07
N TRP A 197 5.43 -1.52 -15.95
CA TRP A 197 5.82 -2.64 -15.12
C TRP A 197 5.18 -3.96 -15.56
N TYR A 198 3.87 -3.98 -15.78
CA TYR A 198 3.17 -5.20 -16.20
C TYR A 198 3.41 -5.54 -17.65
N SER A 199 3.67 -4.57 -18.49
CA SER A 199 4.05 -4.80 -19.88
C SER A 199 5.45 -5.37 -20.05
N ASP A 200 6.30 -5.25 -19.03
CA ASP A 200 7.63 -5.83 -19.03
C ASP A 200 7.62 -7.35 -18.77
N LEU A 201 6.59 -7.87 -18.13
CA LEU A 201 6.45 -9.29 -17.86
C LEU A 201 6.07 -10.09 -19.11
N PRO A 202 5.09 -9.70 -19.92
CA PRO A 202 4.79 -10.37 -21.18
C PRO A 202 5.96 -10.48 -22.15
N PRO A 203 6.82 -9.48 -22.35
CA PRO A 203 8.03 -9.61 -23.18
C PRO A 203 9.01 -10.67 -22.73
N ALA A 204 9.10 -10.92 -21.43
CA ALA A 204 9.97 -11.97 -20.89
C ALA A 204 9.44 -13.39 -21.16
N SER A 205 8.12 -13.54 -21.30
CA SER A 205 7.48 -14.85 -21.50
C SER A 205 7.95 -15.54 -22.78
N PRO A 206 8.00 -14.89 -23.97
CA PRO A 206 8.50 -15.49 -25.18
C PRO A 206 9.98 -15.92 -25.09
N GLU A 207 10.79 -15.17 -24.36
CA GLU A 207 12.19 -15.49 -24.21
C GLU A 207 12.44 -16.70 -23.30
N VAL A 208 11.59 -16.87 -22.28
CA VAL A 208 11.73 -17.95 -21.30
C VAL A 208 10.97 -19.20 -21.69
N TRP A 209 9.75 -19.03 -22.21
CA TRP A 209 8.81 -20.14 -22.49
C TRP A 209 8.52 -20.37 -23.95
N GLY A 210 8.94 -19.48 -24.83
CA GLY A 210 8.65 -19.54 -26.26
C GLY A 210 7.23 -19.13 -26.64
N GLU A 211 6.42 -18.74 -25.67
CA GLU A 211 5.03 -18.34 -25.86
C GLU A 211 4.74 -16.98 -25.24
N GLN A 212 3.91 -16.20 -25.92
CA GLN A 212 3.39 -14.96 -25.36
C GLN A 212 2.21 -15.29 -24.45
N THR A 213 2.45 -15.29 -23.15
CA THR A 213 1.40 -15.46 -22.15
C THR A 213 1.21 -14.20 -21.33
N ASP A 214 0.02 -13.97 -20.87
CA ASP A 214 -0.25 -12.93 -19.90
C ASP A 214 0.01 -13.43 -18.48
N VAL A 215 0.28 -12.54 -17.56
CA VAL A 215 0.71 -12.90 -16.18
C VAL A 215 -0.47 -13.08 -15.25
N ALA A 216 -1.60 -12.49 -15.58
CA ALA A 216 -2.81 -12.54 -14.76
C ALA A 216 -3.80 -13.51 -15.40
N GLU A 217 -3.45 -14.77 -15.38
CA GLU A 217 -4.34 -15.79 -15.91
C GLU A 217 -5.60 -15.92 -15.07
N SER A 218 -6.73 -15.86 -15.71
CA SER A 218 -7.93 -16.34 -15.07
C SER A 218 -7.88 -17.86 -15.05
N ALA A 219 -8.25 -18.43 -13.96
CA ALA A 219 -8.35 -19.88 -13.82
C ALA A 219 -9.68 -20.35 -14.45
N ASP A 220 -9.84 -20.25 -15.73
CA ASP A 220 -10.98 -20.82 -16.44
C ASP A 220 -10.77 -22.28 -16.78
#